data_4bdc80fc246f3bd0d1dcd4e5afa365bc
#
_entry.id   4bdc80fc246f3bd0d1dcd4e5afa365bc
#
_cell.length_a   1.000
_cell.length_b   1.000
_cell.length_c   1.000
_cell.angle_alpha   90.00
_cell.angle_beta   90.00
_cell.angle_gamma   90.00
#
_symmetry.space_group_name_H-M   'P 1'
#
loop_
_entity.id
_entity.type
_entity.pdbx_description
1 polymer ?
#
loop_
_entity_poly.entity_id
_entity_poly.type
_entity_poly.pdbx_seq_one_letter_code
_entity_poly.pdbx_strand_id
1 'polypeptide(L)'
;MLVGDIMRGDVKTADAGDTFADVAKLMRANGISSIVVLGKGGTLTGIVTERDIVNLVAAGGDPQSVQVAHGMTRRHLETIDPKADITEAADQMVSLNIRHLPVVSKGKVVGIISIRDLTKWAAEELAGGHEMPDIARSQTALKAASELQRQRQLS
;
A
#
# COMPACT_ATOMS: atom_id res chain seq x y z
N MET A 1 -14.61 3.69 11.53
CA MET A 1 -13.59 2.62 11.51
C MET A 1 -12.23 3.26 11.33
N LEU A 2 -11.28 2.91 12.17
CA LEU A 2 -9.95 3.48 12.08
C LEU A 2 -9.03 2.62 11.19
N VAL A 3 -8.04 3.26 10.58
CA VAL A 3 -7.00 2.56 9.79
C VAL A 3 -6.34 1.46 10.62
N GLY A 4 -6.04 1.73 11.90
CA GLY A 4 -5.44 0.77 12.82
C GLY A 4 -6.25 -0.51 13.04
N ASP A 5 -7.58 -0.47 12.83
CA ASP A 5 -8.46 -1.62 13.03
C ASP A 5 -8.37 -2.64 11.90
N ILE A 6 -7.97 -2.20 10.69
CA ILE A 6 -7.94 -3.05 9.48
C ILE A 6 -6.56 -3.15 8.82
N MET A 7 -5.57 -2.33 9.23
CA MET A 7 -4.21 -2.40 8.70
C MET A 7 -3.57 -3.76 9.00
N ARG A 8 -2.57 -4.13 8.21
CA ARG A 8 -1.71 -5.27 8.51
C ARG A 8 -0.49 -4.80 9.31
N GLY A 9 -0.30 -5.36 10.51
CA GLY A 9 0.83 -5.04 11.39
C GLY A 9 2.11 -5.82 11.07
N ASP A 10 2.02 -6.96 10.37
CA ASP A 10 3.19 -7.72 9.90
C ASP A 10 3.75 -7.12 8.61
N VAL A 11 4.46 -6.01 8.76
CA VAL A 11 5.04 -5.27 7.63
C VAL A 11 6.33 -5.95 7.18
N LYS A 12 6.37 -6.41 5.92
CA LYS A 12 7.60 -6.89 5.30
C LYS A 12 8.44 -5.71 4.84
N THR A 13 9.71 -5.75 5.14
CA THR A 13 10.64 -4.66 4.89
C THR A 13 11.84 -5.11 4.06
N ALA A 14 12.48 -4.16 3.40
CA ALA A 14 13.72 -4.33 2.68
C ALA A 14 14.69 -3.18 3.03
N ASP A 15 15.95 -3.40 2.76
CA ASP A 15 16.98 -2.35 2.80
C ASP A 15 17.12 -1.69 1.42
N ALA A 16 17.56 -0.43 1.40
CA ALA A 16 17.77 0.30 0.16
C ALA A 16 18.78 -0.35 -0.80
N GLY A 17 19.68 -1.18 -0.27
CA GLY A 17 20.68 -1.94 -1.02
C GLY A 17 20.18 -3.26 -1.60
N ASP A 18 19.02 -3.74 -1.19
CA ASP A 18 18.44 -4.97 -1.74
C ASP A 18 18.10 -4.78 -3.22
N THR A 19 18.14 -5.87 -4.01
CA THR A 19 17.78 -5.80 -5.42
C THR A 19 16.28 -5.89 -5.63
N PHE A 20 15.81 -5.42 -6.79
CA PHE A 20 14.40 -5.60 -7.17
C PHE A 20 14.00 -7.07 -7.28
N ALA A 21 14.94 -7.97 -7.63
CA ALA A 21 14.70 -9.41 -7.65
C ALA A 21 14.47 -9.97 -6.23
N ASP A 22 15.21 -9.49 -5.22
CA ASP A 22 15.03 -9.92 -3.83
C ASP A 22 13.67 -9.47 -3.30
N VAL A 23 13.29 -8.23 -3.57
CA VAL A 23 11.97 -7.68 -3.21
C VAL A 23 10.84 -8.43 -3.93
N ALA A 24 10.99 -8.75 -5.22
CA ALA A 24 10.00 -9.54 -5.96
C ALA A 24 9.81 -10.95 -5.37
N LYS A 25 10.91 -11.61 -4.98
CA LYS A 25 10.84 -12.91 -4.29
C LYS A 25 10.09 -12.79 -2.96
N LEU A 26 10.38 -11.73 -2.18
CA LEU A 26 9.74 -11.48 -0.90
C LEU A 26 8.23 -11.20 -1.07
N MET A 27 7.85 -10.41 -2.07
CA MET A 27 6.44 -10.17 -2.43
C MET A 27 5.73 -11.48 -2.78
N ARG A 28 6.32 -12.29 -3.65
CA ARG A 28 5.75 -13.57 -4.07
C ARG A 28 5.60 -14.55 -2.91
N ALA A 29 6.61 -14.68 -2.06
CA ALA A 29 6.62 -15.60 -0.93
C ALA A 29 5.54 -15.25 0.12
N ASN A 30 5.18 -13.97 0.25
CA ASN A 30 4.21 -13.48 1.24
C ASN A 30 2.84 -13.11 0.62
N GLY A 31 2.65 -13.24 -0.69
CA GLY A 31 1.39 -12.88 -1.36
C GLY A 31 1.05 -11.39 -1.24
N ILE A 32 2.06 -10.52 -1.22
CA ILE A 32 1.93 -9.06 -1.07
C ILE A 32 2.45 -8.33 -2.30
N SER A 33 1.99 -7.11 -2.50
CA SER A 33 2.29 -6.29 -3.68
C SER A 33 3.07 -5.01 -3.37
N SER A 34 3.55 -4.88 -2.14
CA SER A 34 4.38 -3.75 -1.71
C SER A 34 5.30 -4.15 -0.57
N ILE A 35 6.47 -3.53 -0.51
CA ILE A 35 7.48 -3.69 0.54
C ILE A 35 7.87 -2.30 1.02
N VAL A 36 7.90 -2.12 2.33
CA VAL A 36 8.39 -0.90 2.97
C VAL A 36 9.92 -0.95 3.01
N VAL A 37 10.57 0.14 2.60
CA VAL A 37 12.02 0.26 2.66
C VAL A 37 12.40 1.08 3.89
N LEU A 38 13.21 0.49 4.76
CA LEU A 38 13.67 1.13 5.97
C LEU A 38 15.13 1.55 5.84
N GLY A 39 15.44 2.68 6.43
CA GLY A 39 16.81 3.17 6.59
C GLY A 39 17.37 2.85 7.99
N LYS A 40 18.51 3.46 8.31
CA LYS A 40 19.15 3.31 9.61
C LYS A 40 18.20 3.67 10.74
N GLY A 41 18.20 2.84 11.79
CA GLY A 41 17.33 3.03 12.95
C GLY A 41 15.84 2.74 12.71
N GLY A 42 15.49 2.06 11.60
CA GLY A 42 14.11 1.68 11.29
C GLY A 42 13.26 2.84 10.76
N THR A 43 13.88 3.90 10.24
CA THR A 43 13.17 5.03 9.65
C THR A 43 12.60 4.65 8.28
N LEU A 44 11.38 5.07 8.01
CA LEU A 44 10.75 4.89 6.69
C LEU A 44 11.51 5.73 5.65
N THR A 45 12.07 5.08 4.63
CA THR A 45 12.81 5.74 3.54
C THR A 45 12.14 5.61 2.18
N GLY A 46 11.29 4.62 2.00
CA GLY A 46 10.60 4.42 0.74
C GLY A 46 9.59 3.27 0.78
N ILE A 47 8.94 3.09 -0.34
CA ILE A 47 8.08 1.93 -0.63
C ILE A 47 8.38 1.43 -2.04
N VAL A 48 8.41 0.12 -2.22
CA VAL A 48 8.49 -0.56 -3.51
C VAL A 48 7.21 -1.33 -3.75
N THR A 49 6.66 -1.23 -4.93
CA THR A 49 5.45 -1.92 -5.35
C THR A 49 5.70 -2.80 -6.58
N GLU A 50 4.75 -3.68 -6.92
CA GLU A 50 4.78 -4.44 -8.17
C GLU A 50 4.90 -3.52 -9.41
N ARG A 51 4.30 -2.31 -9.36
CA ARG A 51 4.38 -1.34 -10.44
C ARG A 51 5.81 -0.87 -10.67
N ASP A 52 6.61 -0.71 -9.62
CA ASP A 52 8.01 -0.29 -9.74
C ASP A 52 8.85 -1.37 -10.40
N ILE A 53 8.56 -2.66 -10.12
CA ILE A 53 9.20 -3.80 -10.77
C ILE A 53 8.84 -3.83 -12.26
N VAL A 54 7.56 -3.63 -12.61
CA VAL A 54 7.11 -3.57 -14.01
C VAL A 54 7.77 -2.40 -14.75
N ASN A 55 7.83 -1.22 -14.13
CA ASN A 55 8.47 -0.05 -14.71
C ASN A 55 9.96 -0.28 -14.97
N LEU A 56 10.66 -0.92 -14.03
CA LEU A 56 12.07 -1.28 -14.19
C LEU A 56 12.27 -2.19 -15.41
N VAL A 57 11.49 -3.27 -15.51
CA VAL A 57 11.58 -4.23 -16.60
C VAL A 57 11.22 -3.56 -17.95
N ALA A 58 10.17 -2.76 -17.99
CA ALA A 58 9.75 -2.03 -19.18
C ALA A 58 10.81 -1.03 -19.67
N ALA A 59 11.60 -0.47 -18.76
CA ALA A 59 12.73 0.39 -19.08
C ALA A 59 14.01 -0.38 -19.49
N GLY A 60 13.96 -1.71 -19.57
CA GLY A 60 15.12 -2.56 -19.89
C GLY A 60 16.10 -2.77 -18.73
N GLY A 61 15.69 -2.41 -17.50
CA GLY A 61 16.51 -2.64 -16.32
C GLY A 61 16.53 -4.11 -15.89
N ASP A 62 17.65 -4.55 -15.35
CA ASP A 62 17.80 -5.91 -14.82
C ASP A 62 17.48 -5.93 -13.32
N PRO A 63 16.38 -6.61 -12.90
CA PRO A 63 16.02 -6.71 -11.50
C PRO A 63 17.07 -7.38 -10.60
N GLN A 64 17.97 -8.18 -11.18
CA GLN A 64 19.02 -8.88 -10.44
C GLN A 64 20.15 -7.93 -10.00
N SER A 65 20.38 -6.85 -10.74
CA SER A 65 21.49 -5.92 -10.52
C SER A 65 21.05 -4.55 -9.99
N VAL A 66 19.81 -4.12 -10.27
CA VAL A 66 19.34 -2.81 -9.85
C VAL A 66 18.85 -2.85 -8.41
N GLN A 67 19.41 -2.00 -7.56
CA GLN A 67 18.99 -1.84 -6.17
C GLN A 67 17.68 -1.06 -6.07
N VAL A 68 16.87 -1.38 -5.07
CA VAL A 68 15.55 -0.73 -4.84
C VAL A 68 15.67 0.77 -4.59
N ALA A 69 16.79 1.24 -4.06
CA ALA A 69 17.08 2.67 -3.90
C ALA A 69 16.96 3.49 -5.19
N HIS A 70 17.15 2.86 -6.36
CA HIS A 70 17.14 3.53 -7.65
C HIS A 70 15.75 3.66 -8.27
N GLY A 71 14.73 2.92 -7.76
CA GLY A 71 13.39 2.96 -8.32
C GLY A 71 12.25 2.92 -7.30
N MET A 72 12.56 2.87 -5.99
CA MET A 72 11.53 2.99 -4.95
C MET A 72 10.90 4.38 -4.92
N THR A 73 9.66 4.48 -4.52
CA THR A 73 9.02 5.75 -4.20
C THR A 73 9.57 6.26 -2.87
N ARG A 74 10.24 7.41 -2.89
CA ARG A 74 10.80 8.09 -1.71
C ARG A 74 10.50 9.59 -1.66
N ARG A 75 10.27 10.23 -2.80
CA ARG A 75 9.79 11.62 -2.86
C ARG A 75 8.27 11.60 -2.77
N HIS A 76 7.71 12.52 -1.97
CA HIS A 76 6.26 12.53 -1.72
C HIS A 76 5.74 11.16 -1.26
N LEU A 77 6.47 10.56 -0.30
CA LEU A 77 6.07 9.29 0.29
C LEU A 77 4.90 9.55 1.24
N GLU A 78 3.73 9.16 0.79
CA GLU A 78 2.50 9.32 1.56
C GLU A 78 2.41 8.28 2.66
N THR A 79 1.96 8.71 3.81
CA THR A 79 1.74 7.87 5.00
C THR A 79 0.42 8.25 5.67
N ILE A 80 -0.07 7.38 6.55
CA ILE A 80 -1.29 7.67 7.29
C ILE A 80 -1.13 7.30 8.76
N ASP A 81 -1.82 8.01 9.65
CA ASP A 81 -1.84 7.69 11.08
C ASP A 81 -2.81 6.52 11.35
N PRO A 82 -2.50 5.59 12.28
CA PRO A 82 -3.41 4.49 12.61
C PRO A 82 -4.75 4.96 13.20
N LYS A 83 -4.84 6.20 13.69
CA LYS A 83 -6.07 6.80 14.21
C LYS A 83 -6.88 7.54 13.14
N ALA A 84 -6.38 7.65 11.92
CA ALA A 84 -7.13 8.22 10.81
C ALA A 84 -8.34 7.34 10.47
N ASP A 85 -9.38 7.95 9.91
CA ASP A 85 -10.53 7.20 9.42
C ASP A 85 -10.20 6.50 8.10
N ILE A 86 -10.76 5.31 7.86
CA ILE A 86 -10.54 4.56 6.63
C ILE A 86 -10.97 5.31 5.37
N THR A 87 -11.92 6.25 5.47
CA THR A 87 -12.32 7.10 4.35
C THR A 87 -11.19 8.03 3.92
N GLU A 88 -10.39 8.52 4.88
CA GLU A 88 -9.20 9.32 4.59
C GLU A 88 -8.17 8.50 3.81
N ALA A 89 -7.94 7.24 4.23
CA ALA A 89 -7.07 6.32 3.48
C ALA A 89 -7.57 6.07 2.05
N ALA A 90 -8.88 5.87 1.89
CA ALA A 90 -9.50 5.67 0.58
C ALA A 90 -9.34 6.91 -0.32
N ASP A 91 -9.61 8.10 0.21
CA ASP A 91 -9.51 9.37 -0.52
C ASP A 91 -8.06 9.66 -0.94
N GLN A 92 -7.07 9.41 -0.07
CA GLN A 92 -5.66 9.52 -0.43
C GLN A 92 -5.28 8.54 -1.55
N MET A 93 -5.70 7.27 -1.45
CA MET A 93 -5.40 6.27 -2.48
C MET A 93 -5.99 6.65 -3.84
N VAL A 94 -7.20 7.19 -3.88
CA VAL A 94 -7.86 7.63 -5.13
C VAL A 94 -7.18 8.87 -5.69
N SER A 95 -7.04 9.93 -4.89
CA SER A 95 -6.54 11.22 -5.34
C SER A 95 -5.10 11.17 -5.83
N LEU A 96 -4.28 10.31 -5.22
CA LEU A 96 -2.86 10.16 -5.54
C LEU A 96 -2.57 8.95 -6.46
N ASN A 97 -3.60 8.22 -6.88
CA ASN A 97 -3.47 7.01 -7.71
C ASN A 97 -2.48 5.99 -7.11
N ILE A 98 -2.54 5.79 -5.80
CA ILE A 98 -1.75 4.81 -5.06
C ILE A 98 -2.66 3.76 -4.44
N ARG A 99 -2.10 2.60 -4.11
CA ARG A 99 -2.88 1.46 -3.59
C ARG A 99 -2.41 0.97 -2.23
N HIS A 100 -1.37 1.56 -1.71
CA HIS A 100 -0.74 1.20 -0.44
C HIS A 100 -0.31 2.47 0.29
N LEU A 101 -0.56 2.50 1.60
CA LEU A 101 -0.09 3.55 2.49
C LEU A 101 0.63 2.89 3.68
N PRO A 102 1.90 3.18 3.90
CA PRO A 102 2.55 2.86 5.17
C PRO A 102 1.82 3.58 6.31
N VAL A 103 1.51 2.84 7.36
CA VAL A 103 0.89 3.39 8.56
C VAL A 103 1.99 3.75 9.55
N VAL A 104 2.04 5.01 9.93
CA VAL A 104 3.13 5.55 10.76
C VAL A 104 2.57 6.13 12.05
N SER A 105 3.16 5.74 13.16
CA SER A 105 2.87 6.31 14.48
C SER A 105 4.16 6.70 15.18
N LYS A 106 4.22 7.92 15.72
CA LYS A 106 5.41 8.44 16.41
C LYS A 106 6.72 8.26 15.64
N GLY A 107 6.66 8.47 14.31
CA GLY A 107 7.81 8.36 13.40
C GLY A 107 8.24 6.93 13.05
N LYS A 108 7.49 5.91 13.46
CA LYS A 108 7.78 4.50 13.16
C LYS A 108 6.67 3.88 12.34
N VAL A 109 7.03 3.02 11.41
CA VAL A 109 6.07 2.19 10.67
C VAL A 109 5.47 1.17 11.63
N VAL A 110 4.14 1.21 11.78
CA VAL A 110 3.38 0.30 12.64
C VAL A 110 2.48 -0.64 11.85
N GLY A 111 2.30 -0.39 10.57
CA GLY A 111 1.46 -1.19 9.69
C GLY A 111 1.55 -0.74 8.24
N ILE A 112 0.76 -1.41 7.41
CA ILE A 112 0.49 -1.02 6.04
C ILE A 112 -1.00 -1.27 5.75
N ILE A 113 -1.63 -0.33 5.06
CA ILE A 113 -3.01 -0.47 4.58
C ILE A 113 -3.03 -0.41 3.06
N SER A 114 -3.84 -1.26 2.44
CA SER A 114 -3.99 -1.32 0.99
C SER A 114 -5.44 -1.21 0.56
N ILE A 115 -5.66 -0.95 -0.73
CA ILE A 115 -7.00 -0.97 -1.32
C ILE A 115 -7.68 -2.33 -1.13
N ARG A 116 -6.92 -3.43 -1.06
CA ARG A 116 -7.46 -4.78 -0.80
C ARG A 116 -8.04 -4.87 0.61
N ASP A 117 -7.39 -4.25 1.61
CA ASP A 117 -7.87 -4.25 2.99
C ASP A 117 -9.17 -3.44 3.10
N LEU A 118 -9.25 -2.28 2.43
CA LEU A 118 -10.48 -1.48 2.34
C LEU A 118 -11.61 -2.23 1.65
N THR A 119 -11.30 -2.92 0.53
CA THR A 119 -12.31 -3.69 -0.22
C THR A 119 -12.81 -4.88 0.58
N LYS A 120 -11.89 -5.58 1.28
CA LYS A 120 -12.25 -6.71 2.15
C LYS A 120 -13.19 -6.24 3.27
N TRP A 121 -12.81 -5.17 3.97
CA TRP A 121 -13.66 -4.60 5.02
C TRP A 121 -15.04 -4.22 4.47
N ALA A 122 -15.11 -3.51 3.34
CA ALA A 122 -16.39 -3.12 2.74
C ALA A 122 -17.27 -4.32 2.37
N ALA A 123 -16.68 -5.40 1.86
CA ALA A 123 -17.39 -6.63 1.52
C ALA A 123 -17.93 -7.35 2.78
N GLU A 124 -17.16 -7.37 3.86
CA GLU A 124 -17.56 -7.96 5.14
C GLU A 124 -18.71 -7.19 5.78
N GLU A 125 -18.67 -5.85 5.77
CA GLU A 125 -19.77 -4.99 6.25
C GLU A 125 -21.06 -5.23 5.45
N LEU A 126 -20.96 -5.31 4.12
CA LEU A 126 -22.12 -5.58 3.26
C LEU A 126 -22.70 -6.99 3.48
N ALA A 127 -21.86 -7.99 3.72
CA ALA A 127 -22.30 -9.36 3.96
C ALA A 127 -22.88 -9.58 5.36
N GLY A 128 -22.41 -8.81 6.35
CA GLY A 128 -22.82 -8.94 7.76
C GLY A 128 -24.23 -8.46 8.07
N GLY A 129 -24.95 -7.84 7.12
CA GLY A 129 -26.32 -7.36 7.28
C GLY A 129 -26.49 -6.33 8.41
N HIS A 130 -25.40 -5.77 8.91
CA HIS A 130 -25.46 -4.67 9.86
C HIS A 130 -26.01 -3.44 9.14
N GLU A 131 -26.97 -2.76 9.75
CA GLU A 131 -27.35 -1.42 9.31
C GLU A 131 -26.07 -0.62 9.21
N MET A 132 -25.70 -0.27 7.98
CA MET A 132 -24.44 0.39 7.66
C MET A 132 -24.30 1.65 8.51
N PRO A 133 -23.41 1.69 9.49
CA PRO A 133 -23.14 2.93 10.16
C PRO A 133 -22.42 3.81 9.14
N ASP A 134 -23.16 4.72 8.56
CA ASP A 134 -22.65 5.65 7.56
C ASP A 134 -22.46 5.07 6.14
N ILE A 135 -23.57 4.95 5.42
CA ILE A 135 -23.63 4.56 3.99
C ILE A 135 -22.61 5.37 3.15
N ALA A 136 -22.33 6.62 3.52
CA ALA A 136 -21.36 7.45 2.83
C ALA A 136 -19.93 6.89 2.91
N ARG A 137 -19.50 6.39 4.07
CA ARG A 137 -18.14 5.82 4.25
C ARG A 137 -17.94 4.56 3.44
N SER A 138 -18.91 3.65 3.46
CA SER A 138 -18.85 2.42 2.67
C SER A 138 -18.91 2.71 1.18
N GLN A 139 -19.70 3.68 0.74
CA GLN A 139 -19.74 4.12 -0.65
C GLN A 139 -18.41 4.71 -1.11
N THR A 140 -17.72 5.47 -0.26
CA THR A 140 -16.40 6.02 -0.57
C THR A 140 -15.37 4.89 -0.77
N ALA A 141 -15.32 3.91 0.13
CA ALA A 141 -14.40 2.78 0.01
C ALA A 141 -14.67 1.92 -1.24
N LEU A 142 -15.95 1.65 -1.55
CA LEU A 142 -16.36 0.93 -2.77
C LEU A 142 -16.05 1.72 -4.03
N LYS A 143 -16.29 3.04 -4.01
CA LYS A 143 -15.96 3.93 -5.13
C LYS A 143 -14.45 3.96 -5.38
N ALA A 144 -13.65 4.08 -4.32
CA ALA A 144 -12.20 4.01 -4.40
C ALA A 144 -11.72 2.70 -5.04
N ALA A 145 -12.26 1.56 -4.59
CA ALA A 145 -11.92 0.25 -5.13
C ALA A 145 -12.28 0.13 -6.61
N SER A 146 -13.47 0.56 -7.01
CA SER A 146 -13.94 0.49 -8.40
C SER A 146 -13.17 1.41 -9.33
N GLU A 147 -12.81 2.61 -8.88
CA GLU A 147 -12.02 3.55 -9.67
C GLU A 147 -10.61 3.02 -9.94
N LEU A 148 -9.96 2.47 -8.93
CA LEU A 148 -8.64 1.84 -9.08
C LEU A 148 -8.67 0.58 -9.97
N GLN A 149 -9.77 -0.18 -9.96
CA GLN A 149 -9.96 -1.28 -10.90
C GLN A 149 -10.09 -0.79 -12.36
N ARG A 150 -10.87 0.28 -12.60
CA ARG A 150 -10.99 0.88 -13.93
C ARG A 150 -9.67 1.38 -14.48
N GLN A 151 -8.86 2.03 -13.63
CA GLN A 151 -7.53 2.51 -14.03
C GLN A 151 -6.57 1.37 -14.40
N ARG A 152 -6.75 0.17 -13.80
CA ARG A 152 -6.00 -1.03 -14.18
C ARG A 152 -6.32 -1.57 -15.56
N GLN A 153 -7.55 -1.38 -16.03
CA GLN A 153 -7.99 -1.86 -17.35
C GLN A 153 -7.60 -0.91 -18.48
N LEU A 154 -7.25 0.33 -18.15
CA LEU A 154 -6.90 1.38 -19.11
C LEU A 154 -5.39 1.62 -19.22
N SER A 155 -4.58 0.98 -18.39
CA SER A 155 -3.12 1.03 -18.39
C SER A 155 -2.50 -0.32 -18.77
#